data_3e56fb1ae84c13e183d9bd8069a0425e
#
_entry.id   3e56fb1ae84c13e183d9bd8069a0425e
#
_cell.length_a   1.000
_cell.length_b   1.000
_cell.length_c   1.000
_cell.angle_alpha   90.00
_cell.angle_beta   90.00
_cell.angle_gamma   90.00
#
_symmetry.space_group_name_H-M   'P 1'
#
loop_
_entity.id
_entity.type
_entity.pdbx_description
1 polymer ?
#
loop_
_entity_poly.entity_id
_entity_poly.type
_entity_poly.pdbx_seq_one_letter_code
_entity_poly.pdbx_strand_id
1 'polypeptide(L)'
;EERFQSRKHEGRCSEAGNVAAQKQLIERPPASEPADETVEFPRWNRSAPVATIRRLSHATWIVPLTRLFAHVRVSGLEHLSAIHGPVVFASNHQSHMDVPVILSALPGRWRARIAPAMLKEFFTAHFYPAQHTRKQWFTNSLNYYLACFFFNTFPIPQREAGARHTLQYMGELTGEGWSILLFPEGVRSATGDIKAFRAGIGMIGSRLDVPVVPVRIDDVDRLMPVGSHFVRPGRVRVAFGAPLRLRGDDYAALARQVEDRVREMEKNR
;
A
#
# COMPACT_ATOMS: atom_id res chain seq x y z
N GLU A 1 16.30 9.60 41.89
CA GLU A 1 17.01 9.40 40.60
C GLU A 1 16.93 7.94 40.11
N GLU A 2 17.12 6.95 40.99
CA GLU A 2 17.05 5.51 40.62
C GLU A 2 15.68 5.05 40.09
N ARG A 3 14.56 5.58 40.58
CA ARG A 3 13.21 5.25 40.11
C ARG A 3 12.88 5.82 38.71
N PHE A 4 13.58 6.85 38.27
CA PHE A 4 13.37 7.45 36.97
C PHE A 4 14.16 6.73 35.87
N GLN A 5 15.28 6.10 36.20
CA GLN A 5 16.07 5.29 35.25
C GLN A 5 15.45 3.91 35.01
N SER A 6 14.81 3.29 36.02
CA SER A 6 14.14 2.01 35.89
C SER A 6 12.99 2.05 34.88
N ARG A 7 12.17 3.12 34.88
CA ARG A 7 11.08 3.26 33.89
C ARG A 7 11.55 3.47 32.44
N LYS A 8 12.74 4.04 32.24
CA LYS A 8 13.33 4.18 30.89
C LYS A 8 13.85 2.85 30.32
N HIS A 9 14.28 1.94 31.20
CA HIS A 9 14.75 0.61 30.77
C HIS A 9 13.59 -0.34 30.44
N GLU A 10 12.51 -0.32 31.21
CA GLU A 10 11.31 -1.14 30.92
C GLU A 10 10.60 -0.71 29.61
N GLY A 11 10.56 0.58 29.30
CA GLY A 11 10.01 1.08 28.04
C GLY A 11 10.81 0.62 26.82
N ARG A 12 12.15 0.61 26.90
CA ARG A 12 13.00 0.14 25.79
C ARG A 12 12.95 -1.37 25.55
N CYS A 13 12.80 -2.18 26.60
CA CYS A 13 12.63 -3.63 26.46
C CYS A 13 11.28 -3.99 25.82
N SER A 14 10.21 -3.25 26.15
CA SER A 14 8.89 -3.44 25.55
C SER A 14 8.85 -3.06 24.07
N GLU A 15 9.53 -1.98 23.68
CA GLU A 15 9.61 -1.56 22.27
C GLU A 15 10.46 -2.51 21.42
N ALA A 16 11.60 -2.97 21.93
CA ALA A 16 12.44 -3.95 21.24
C ALA A 16 11.72 -5.30 21.08
N GLY A 17 10.95 -5.73 22.08
CA GLY A 17 10.13 -6.95 22.03
C GLY A 17 9.01 -6.85 20.98
N ASN A 18 8.38 -5.69 20.83
CA ASN A 18 7.30 -5.49 19.86
C ASN A 18 7.81 -5.39 18.42
N VAL A 19 8.97 -4.77 18.21
CA VAL A 19 9.66 -4.71 16.90
C VAL A 19 10.17 -6.10 16.50
N ALA A 20 10.71 -6.87 17.45
CA ALA A 20 11.14 -8.25 17.21
C ALA A 20 9.95 -9.18 16.93
N ALA A 21 8.83 -9.02 17.63
CA ALA A 21 7.60 -9.78 17.39
C ALA A 21 6.98 -9.45 16.02
N GLN A 22 6.97 -8.18 15.61
CA GLN A 22 6.54 -7.81 14.26
C GLN A 22 7.50 -8.32 13.18
N LYS A 23 8.81 -8.34 13.45
CA LYS A 23 9.81 -8.90 12.53
C LYS A 23 9.66 -10.42 12.41
N GLN A 24 9.38 -11.12 13.51
CA GLN A 24 9.08 -12.56 13.50
C GLN A 24 7.76 -12.91 12.81
N LEU A 25 6.73 -12.03 12.86
CA LEU A 25 5.49 -12.20 12.10
C LEU A 25 5.70 -12.07 10.59
N ILE A 26 6.70 -11.30 10.17
CA ILE A 26 7.07 -11.13 8.75
C ILE A 26 7.99 -12.27 8.29
N GLU A 27 8.82 -12.83 9.17
CA GLU A 27 9.84 -13.84 8.86
C GLU A 27 9.40 -15.29 9.11
N ARG A 28 8.34 -15.55 9.92
CA ARG A 28 7.79 -16.90 10.09
C ARG A 28 6.77 -17.18 9.00
N PRO A 29 7.04 -18.10 8.08
CA PRO A 29 5.99 -18.65 7.25
C PRO A 29 5.01 -19.38 8.18
N PRO A 30 3.68 -19.14 8.07
CA PRO A 30 2.72 -19.99 8.74
C PRO A 30 2.95 -21.43 8.29
N ALA A 31 2.97 -22.36 9.24
CA ALA A 31 3.09 -23.78 8.95
C ALA A 31 1.97 -24.19 8.00
N SER A 32 2.33 -24.72 6.83
CA SER A 32 1.45 -25.32 5.82
C SER A 32 0.17 -24.55 5.52
N GLU A 33 0.27 -23.49 4.71
CA GLU A 33 -0.88 -23.05 3.92
C GLU A 33 -1.22 -24.15 2.90
N PRO A 34 -2.49 -24.58 2.79
CA PRO A 34 -2.90 -25.44 1.71
C PRO A 34 -2.59 -24.74 0.39
N ALA A 35 -1.98 -25.46 -0.54
CA ALA A 35 -1.38 -24.93 -1.77
C ALA A 35 -2.39 -24.31 -2.77
N ASP A 36 -3.68 -24.22 -2.44
CA ASP A 36 -4.74 -23.86 -3.39
C ASP A 36 -5.90 -23.03 -2.78
N GLU A 37 -5.65 -22.21 -1.77
CA GLU A 37 -6.68 -21.26 -1.36
C GLU A 37 -6.73 -20.07 -2.29
N THR A 38 -7.67 -20.10 -3.22
CA THR A 38 -8.02 -18.94 -4.06
C THR A 38 -8.49 -17.79 -3.17
N VAL A 39 -7.77 -16.67 -3.24
CA VAL A 39 -8.15 -15.44 -2.52
C VAL A 39 -9.47 -14.95 -3.09
N GLU A 40 -10.50 -14.83 -2.26
CA GLU A 40 -11.74 -14.15 -2.66
C GLU A 40 -11.53 -12.65 -2.70
N PHE A 41 -11.67 -12.09 -3.90
CA PHE A 41 -11.54 -10.64 -4.09
C PHE A 41 -12.86 -9.92 -3.82
N PRO A 42 -12.83 -8.78 -3.09
CA PRO A 42 -14.04 -8.02 -2.80
C PRO A 42 -14.55 -7.36 -4.09
N ARG A 43 -15.79 -7.69 -4.48
CA ARG A 43 -16.49 -7.03 -5.60
C ARG A 43 -17.51 -6.00 -5.11
N TRP A 44 -18.04 -6.21 -3.90
CA TRP A 44 -19.04 -5.35 -3.27
C TRP A 44 -18.55 -3.92 -3.03
N ASN A 45 -17.24 -3.74 -2.78
CA ASN A 45 -16.61 -2.44 -2.52
C ASN A 45 -16.62 -1.50 -3.74
N ARG A 46 -16.89 -2.00 -4.94
CA ARG A 46 -17.03 -1.22 -6.18
C ARG A 46 -18.47 -0.90 -6.56
N SER A 47 -19.44 -1.42 -5.82
CA SER A 47 -20.86 -1.09 -6.06
C SER A 47 -21.11 0.42 -5.99
N ALA A 48 -22.06 0.91 -6.79
CA ALA A 48 -22.35 2.35 -6.89
C ALA A 48 -22.64 3.03 -5.54
N PRO A 49 -23.42 2.41 -4.61
CA PRO A 49 -23.65 3.00 -3.29
C PRO A 49 -22.35 3.15 -2.49
N VAL A 50 -21.54 2.07 -2.43
CA VAL A 50 -20.27 2.07 -1.67
C VAL A 50 -19.29 3.06 -2.27
N ALA A 51 -19.16 3.11 -3.59
CA ALA A 51 -18.31 4.07 -4.28
C ALA A 51 -18.73 5.52 -4.01
N THR A 52 -20.04 5.79 -3.94
CA THR A 52 -20.57 7.12 -3.61
C THR A 52 -20.24 7.51 -2.17
N ILE A 53 -20.51 6.63 -1.20
CA ILE A 53 -20.17 6.88 0.21
C ILE A 53 -18.68 7.11 0.36
N ARG A 54 -17.84 6.30 -0.30
CA ARG A 54 -16.38 6.48 -0.30
C ARG A 54 -15.96 7.84 -0.84
N ARG A 55 -16.51 8.29 -1.97
CA ARG A 55 -16.23 9.62 -2.52
C ARG A 55 -16.60 10.74 -1.56
N LEU A 56 -17.76 10.65 -0.93
CA LEU A 56 -18.18 11.59 0.10
C LEU A 56 -17.22 11.56 1.29
N SER A 57 -16.89 10.39 1.81
CA SER A 57 -15.93 10.23 2.92
C SER A 57 -14.56 10.82 2.59
N HIS A 58 -14.07 10.61 1.37
CA HIS A 58 -12.81 11.21 0.93
C HIS A 58 -12.91 12.75 0.87
N ALA A 59 -14.01 13.29 0.40
CA ALA A 59 -14.18 14.74 0.27
C ALA A 59 -14.40 15.44 1.63
N THR A 60 -15.14 14.82 2.55
CA THR A 60 -15.59 15.46 3.79
C THR A 60 -14.62 15.30 4.96
N TRP A 61 -13.93 14.18 5.11
CA TRP A 61 -13.09 13.94 6.28
C TRP A 61 -11.75 13.24 6.01
N ILE A 62 -11.66 12.22 5.12
CA ILE A 62 -10.40 11.49 4.92
C ILE A 62 -9.31 12.41 4.37
N VAL A 63 -9.56 13.09 3.25
CA VAL A 63 -8.58 13.99 2.63
C VAL A 63 -8.35 15.24 3.48
N PRO A 64 -9.38 15.93 4.00
CA PRO A 64 -9.16 17.06 4.90
C PRO A 64 -8.34 16.69 6.14
N LEU A 65 -8.67 15.57 6.81
CA LEU A 65 -7.94 15.11 7.99
C LEU A 65 -6.50 14.71 7.62
N THR A 66 -6.30 14.02 6.51
CA THR A 66 -4.95 13.69 6.02
C THR A 66 -4.13 14.95 5.80
N ARG A 67 -4.70 15.97 5.15
CA ARG A 67 -4.01 17.25 4.89
C ARG A 67 -3.78 18.11 6.12
N LEU A 68 -4.59 17.94 7.16
CA LEU A 68 -4.37 18.58 8.46
C LEU A 68 -3.09 18.09 9.12
N PHE A 69 -2.83 16.77 9.07
CA PHE A 69 -1.64 16.17 9.66
C PHE A 69 -0.47 16.13 8.67
N ALA A 70 -0.73 15.85 7.39
CA ALA A 70 0.29 15.78 6.36
C ALA A 70 0.25 17.03 5.48
N HIS A 71 1.23 17.92 5.64
CA HIS A 71 1.40 19.05 4.73
C HIS A 71 2.03 18.55 3.43
N VAL A 72 1.18 18.07 2.52
CA VAL A 72 1.59 17.36 1.30
C VAL A 72 2.06 18.36 0.24
N ARG A 73 3.32 18.24 -0.16
CA ARG A 73 3.84 18.88 -1.38
C ARG A 73 3.75 17.88 -2.52
N VAL A 74 3.15 18.28 -3.62
CA VAL A 74 2.91 17.41 -4.78
C VAL A 74 3.65 17.96 -5.99
N SER A 75 4.29 17.06 -6.76
CA SER A 75 4.93 17.38 -8.04
C SER A 75 4.63 16.31 -9.08
N GLY A 76 4.83 16.62 -10.37
CA GLY A 76 4.66 15.66 -11.46
C GLY A 76 3.21 15.35 -11.84
N LEU A 77 2.22 16.14 -11.39
CA LEU A 77 0.81 15.92 -11.78
C LEU A 77 0.56 16.14 -13.27
N GLU A 78 1.42 16.89 -13.94
CA GLU A 78 1.41 17.10 -15.39
C GLU A 78 1.55 15.76 -16.14
N HIS A 79 2.33 14.82 -15.62
CA HIS A 79 2.47 13.49 -16.21
C HIS A 79 1.16 12.69 -16.25
N LEU A 80 0.24 13.00 -15.34
CA LEU A 80 -1.07 12.35 -15.27
C LEU A 80 -2.09 12.99 -16.21
N SER A 81 -1.86 14.23 -16.65
CA SER A 81 -2.85 15.00 -17.43
C SER A 81 -3.13 14.40 -18.80
N ALA A 82 -2.11 13.86 -19.47
CA ALA A 82 -2.18 13.27 -20.78
C ALA A 82 -2.65 11.80 -20.79
N ILE A 83 -2.84 11.20 -19.61
CA ILE A 83 -3.23 9.78 -19.55
C ILE A 83 -4.75 9.66 -19.55
N HIS A 84 -5.26 8.92 -20.53
CA HIS A 84 -6.66 8.54 -20.64
C HIS A 84 -6.77 7.03 -20.38
N GLY A 85 -7.39 6.65 -19.26
CA GLY A 85 -7.55 5.25 -18.86
C GLY A 85 -6.81 4.87 -17.58
N PRO A 86 -6.89 3.60 -17.17
CA PRO A 86 -6.29 3.11 -15.95
C PRO A 86 -4.77 3.02 -16.04
N VAL A 87 -4.13 3.08 -14.88
CA VAL A 87 -2.68 2.92 -14.72
C VAL A 87 -2.35 2.05 -13.51
N VAL A 88 -1.13 1.57 -13.44
CA VAL A 88 -0.57 1.02 -12.21
C VAL A 88 0.34 2.08 -11.58
N PHE A 89 -0.05 2.61 -10.42
CA PHE A 89 0.83 3.44 -9.60
C PHE A 89 1.76 2.53 -8.81
N ALA A 90 3.06 2.68 -8.96
CA ALA A 90 4.09 1.93 -8.25
C ALA A 90 4.86 2.86 -7.31
N SER A 91 4.65 2.71 -6.00
CA SER A 91 5.19 3.60 -4.97
C SER A 91 6.13 2.86 -4.03
N ASN A 92 7.16 3.57 -3.51
CA ASN A 92 7.86 3.11 -2.31
C ASN A 92 6.93 3.12 -1.10
N HIS A 93 7.28 2.39 -0.02
CA HIS A 93 6.40 2.13 1.12
C HIS A 93 7.07 2.49 2.46
N GLN A 94 6.55 3.48 3.17
CA GLN A 94 7.13 3.99 4.40
C GLN A 94 6.20 3.82 5.63
N SER A 95 4.89 3.95 5.44
CA SER A 95 3.96 4.05 6.56
C SER A 95 2.56 3.52 6.22
N HIS A 96 1.74 3.28 7.23
CA HIS A 96 0.31 3.08 7.05
C HIS A 96 -0.40 4.31 6.48
N MET A 97 0.23 5.50 6.58
CA MET A 97 -0.29 6.75 6.04
C MET A 97 -0.02 6.93 4.53
N ASP A 98 0.70 6.01 3.88
CA ASP A 98 1.07 6.15 2.47
C ASP A 98 -0.17 6.22 1.57
N VAL A 99 -1.13 5.32 1.76
CA VAL A 99 -2.37 5.30 0.97
C VAL A 99 -3.17 6.60 1.14
N PRO A 100 -3.54 7.04 2.35
CA PRO A 100 -4.21 8.32 2.56
C PRO A 100 -3.45 9.51 1.98
N VAL A 101 -2.13 9.56 2.13
CA VAL A 101 -1.26 10.62 1.62
C VAL A 101 -1.28 10.66 0.09
N ILE A 102 -1.06 9.53 -0.58
CA ILE A 102 -1.13 9.45 -2.06
C ILE A 102 -2.52 9.83 -2.55
N LEU A 103 -3.59 9.33 -1.91
CA LEU A 103 -4.96 9.70 -2.27
C LEU A 103 -5.22 11.20 -2.11
N SER A 104 -4.66 11.83 -1.07
CA SER A 104 -4.81 13.27 -0.86
C SER A 104 -4.06 14.11 -1.90
N ALA A 105 -2.97 13.57 -2.47
CA ALA A 105 -2.17 14.18 -3.52
C ALA A 105 -2.82 14.04 -4.90
N LEU A 106 -3.54 12.95 -5.15
CA LEU A 106 -4.15 12.67 -6.45
C LEU A 106 -5.34 13.60 -6.76
N PRO A 107 -5.48 14.06 -8.03
CA PRO A 107 -6.70 14.69 -8.52
C PRO A 107 -7.93 13.81 -8.33
N GLY A 108 -9.12 14.43 -8.17
CA GLY A 108 -10.37 13.73 -7.86
C GLY A 108 -10.72 12.59 -8.82
N ARG A 109 -10.44 12.77 -10.11
CA ARG A 109 -10.68 11.72 -11.14
C ARG A 109 -9.92 10.42 -10.87
N TRP A 110 -8.64 10.53 -10.46
CA TRP A 110 -7.80 9.39 -10.13
C TRP A 110 -8.18 8.78 -8.79
N ARG A 111 -8.34 9.63 -7.76
CA ARG A 111 -8.75 9.20 -6.41
C ARG A 111 -10.07 8.44 -6.42
N ALA A 112 -11.00 8.81 -7.29
CA ALA A 112 -12.32 8.16 -7.39
C ALA A 112 -12.27 6.76 -8.02
N ARG A 113 -11.19 6.44 -8.74
CA ARG A 113 -11.03 5.21 -9.52
C ARG A 113 -9.68 4.52 -9.29
N ILE A 114 -9.29 4.38 -8.01
CA ILE A 114 -8.07 3.70 -7.62
C ILE A 114 -8.38 2.55 -6.66
N ALA A 115 -7.64 1.45 -6.78
CA ALA A 115 -7.71 0.27 -5.93
C ALA A 115 -6.30 -0.05 -5.41
N PRO A 116 -5.97 0.30 -4.16
CA PRO A 116 -4.72 -0.09 -3.54
C PRO A 116 -4.69 -1.59 -3.25
N ALA A 117 -3.58 -2.22 -3.58
CA ALA A 117 -3.31 -3.59 -3.17
C ALA A 117 -2.80 -3.62 -1.72
N MET A 118 -3.24 -4.59 -0.95
CA MET A 118 -2.77 -4.83 0.42
C MET A 118 -2.35 -6.29 0.58
N LEU A 119 -1.34 -6.54 1.42
CA LEU A 119 -0.91 -7.91 1.67
C LEU A 119 -1.98 -8.67 2.47
N LYS A 120 -2.37 -9.88 2.01
CA LYS A 120 -3.28 -10.80 2.68
C LYS A 120 -2.80 -11.10 4.11
N GLU A 121 -1.49 -11.19 4.28
CA GLU A 121 -0.83 -11.53 5.54
C GLU A 121 -1.04 -10.50 6.66
N PHE A 122 -1.46 -9.28 6.36
CA PHE A 122 -1.89 -8.32 7.38
C PHE A 122 -3.22 -8.68 8.03
N PHE A 123 -3.99 -9.51 7.38
CA PHE A 123 -5.34 -9.88 7.79
C PHE A 123 -5.47 -11.39 8.04
N THR A 124 -4.41 -12.02 8.56
CA THR A 124 -4.35 -13.48 8.80
C THR A 124 -5.52 -13.98 9.64
N ALA A 125 -5.90 -13.26 10.71
CA ALA A 125 -7.02 -13.67 11.53
C ALA A 125 -8.37 -13.59 10.81
N HIS A 126 -8.50 -12.71 9.78
CA HIS A 126 -9.69 -12.66 8.93
C HIS A 126 -9.75 -13.87 7.98
N PHE A 127 -8.62 -14.17 7.31
CA PHE A 127 -8.56 -15.24 6.31
C PHE A 127 -8.44 -16.64 6.92
N TYR A 128 -7.85 -16.76 8.13
CA TYR A 128 -7.59 -18.01 8.83
C TYR A 128 -8.17 -18.01 10.25
N PRO A 129 -9.51 -17.91 10.40
CA PRO A 129 -10.16 -17.74 11.71
C PRO A 129 -9.89 -18.89 12.68
N ALA A 130 -9.69 -20.12 12.17
CA ALA A 130 -9.42 -21.30 13.00
C ALA A 130 -8.11 -21.22 13.79
N GLN A 131 -7.17 -20.38 13.37
CA GLN A 131 -5.85 -20.21 13.99
C GLN A 131 -5.79 -19.04 15.00
N HIS A 132 -6.91 -18.33 15.17
CA HIS A 132 -6.95 -17.10 15.95
C HIS A 132 -8.11 -17.04 16.94
N THR A 133 -8.00 -16.19 17.96
CA THR A 133 -9.09 -15.96 18.90
C THR A 133 -10.26 -15.20 18.24
N ARG A 134 -11.49 -15.36 18.76
CA ARG A 134 -12.66 -14.61 18.27
C ARG A 134 -12.45 -13.08 18.28
N LYS A 135 -11.73 -12.55 19.28
CA LYS A 135 -11.41 -11.13 19.37
C LYS A 135 -10.46 -10.69 18.25
N GLN A 136 -9.41 -11.48 17.99
CA GLN A 136 -8.46 -11.20 16.91
C GLN A 136 -9.15 -11.27 15.54
N TRP A 137 -9.97 -12.31 15.33
CA TRP A 137 -10.77 -12.44 14.11
C TRP A 137 -11.68 -11.24 13.89
N PHE A 138 -12.45 -10.83 14.91
CA PHE A 138 -13.37 -9.70 14.81
C PHE A 138 -12.63 -8.39 14.49
N THR A 139 -11.57 -8.06 15.24
CA THR A 139 -10.79 -6.82 15.03
C THR A 139 -10.13 -6.82 13.65
N ASN A 140 -9.55 -7.94 13.25
CA ASN A 140 -8.85 -8.05 11.97
C ASN A 140 -9.83 -7.99 10.79
N SER A 141 -11.00 -8.64 10.91
CA SER A 141 -12.07 -8.59 9.92
C SER A 141 -12.64 -7.18 9.78
N LEU A 142 -12.89 -6.50 10.91
CA LEU A 142 -13.35 -5.12 10.89
C LEU A 142 -12.36 -4.22 10.15
N ASN A 143 -11.07 -4.32 10.46
CA ASN A 143 -10.02 -3.54 9.79
C ASN A 143 -9.95 -3.86 8.28
N TYR A 144 -10.09 -5.14 7.89
CA TYR A 144 -10.15 -5.56 6.50
C TYR A 144 -11.32 -4.89 5.76
N TYR A 145 -12.53 -4.99 6.31
CA TYR A 145 -13.72 -4.40 5.70
C TYR A 145 -13.67 -2.89 5.65
N LEU A 146 -13.13 -2.21 6.68
CA LEU A 146 -12.94 -0.77 6.67
C LEU A 146 -11.92 -0.34 5.60
N ALA A 147 -10.83 -1.08 5.44
CA ALA A 147 -9.86 -0.82 4.38
C ALA A 147 -10.49 -0.99 2.98
N CYS A 148 -11.23 -2.07 2.75
CA CYS A 148 -11.96 -2.28 1.51
C CYS A 148 -13.02 -1.21 1.26
N PHE A 149 -13.75 -0.79 2.29
CA PHE A 149 -14.83 0.18 2.18
C PHE A 149 -14.31 1.58 1.88
N PHE A 150 -13.38 2.09 2.69
CA PHE A 150 -12.91 3.47 2.58
C PHE A 150 -11.82 3.67 1.54
N PHE A 151 -10.99 2.65 1.25
CA PHE A 151 -9.87 2.79 0.32
C PHE A 151 -10.00 1.95 -0.93
N ASN A 152 -11.07 1.13 -1.06
CA ASN A 152 -11.23 0.21 -2.20
C ASN A 152 -10.08 -0.79 -2.34
N THR A 153 -9.49 -1.20 -1.21
CA THR A 153 -8.37 -2.12 -1.22
C THR A 153 -8.79 -3.53 -1.61
N PHE A 154 -7.82 -4.29 -2.13
CA PHE A 154 -7.96 -5.71 -2.40
C PHE A 154 -6.73 -6.48 -1.92
N PRO A 155 -6.90 -7.74 -1.43
CA PRO A 155 -5.80 -8.54 -0.92
C PRO A 155 -4.95 -9.11 -2.04
N ILE A 156 -3.63 -9.13 -1.86
CA ILE A 156 -2.69 -9.87 -2.72
C ILE A 156 -1.87 -10.83 -1.87
N PRO A 157 -1.64 -12.07 -2.32
CA PRO A 157 -0.77 -13.00 -1.63
C PRO A 157 0.69 -12.57 -1.77
N GLN A 158 1.49 -12.79 -0.73
CA GLN A 158 2.92 -12.48 -0.77
C GLN A 158 3.73 -13.49 -1.59
N ARG A 159 3.20 -14.71 -1.76
CA ARG A 159 3.82 -15.82 -2.48
C ARG A 159 3.27 -15.94 -3.90
N GLU A 160 4.02 -16.63 -4.76
CA GLU A 160 3.65 -16.89 -6.17
C GLU A 160 2.40 -17.75 -6.33
N ALA A 161 2.07 -18.58 -5.33
CA ALA A 161 0.80 -19.30 -5.29
C ALA A 161 -0.35 -18.29 -5.32
N GLY A 162 -1.18 -18.33 -6.40
CA GLY A 162 -2.27 -17.37 -6.63
C GLY A 162 -1.91 -16.15 -7.50
N ALA A 163 -0.65 -16.00 -7.96
CA ALA A 163 -0.24 -14.88 -8.80
C ALA A 163 -1.08 -14.76 -10.09
N ARG A 164 -1.43 -15.88 -10.73
CA ARG A 164 -2.29 -15.91 -11.92
C ARG A 164 -3.68 -15.34 -11.62
N HIS A 165 -4.31 -15.78 -10.54
CA HIS A 165 -5.65 -15.32 -10.14
C HIS A 165 -5.64 -13.83 -9.75
N THR A 166 -4.59 -13.39 -9.04
CA THR A 166 -4.37 -11.99 -8.72
C THR A 166 -4.21 -11.14 -9.98
N LEU A 167 -3.40 -11.60 -10.94
CA LEU A 167 -3.21 -10.89 -12.21
C LEU A 167 -4.51 -10.81 -13.02
N GLN A 168 -5.30 -11.89 -13.05
CA GLN A 168 -6.62 -11.89 -13.68
C GLN A 168 -7.54 -10.85 -13.06
N TYR A 169 -7.62 -10.82 -11.71
CA TYR A 169 -8.43 -9.82 -11.01
C TYR A 169 -7.95 -8.38 -11.26
N MET A 170 -6.64 -8.15 -11.31
CA MET A 170 -6.08 -6.85 -11.70
C MET A 170 -6.45 -6.49 -13.14
N GLY A 171 -6.50 -7.47 -14.06
CA GLY A 171 -7.00 -7.29 -15.42
C GLY A 171 -8.47 -6.90 -15.47
N GLU A 172 -9.32 -7.55 -14.64
CA GLU A 172 -10.73 -7.15 -14.47
C GLU A 172 -10.85 -5.70 -13.98
N LEU A 173 -10.06 -5.32 -12.95
CA LEU A 173 -10.05 -3.95 -12.42
C LEU A 173 -9.68 -2.93 -13.49
N THR A 174 -8.61 -3.18 -14.23
CA THR A 174 -8.17 -2.24 -15.29
C THR A 174 -9.15 -2.21 -16.46
N GLY A 175 -9.74 -3.34 -16.81
CA GLY A 175 -10.81 -3.42 -17.81
C GLY A 175 -12.06 -2.62 -17.42
N GLU A 176 -12.38 -2.54 -16.13
CA GLU A 176 -13.46 -1.68 -15.60
C GLU A 176 -13.04 -0.19 -15.42
N GLY A 177 -11.81 0.17 -15.80
CA GLY A 177 -11.27 1.53 -15.71
C GLY A 177 -10.77 1.92 -14.32
N TRP A 178 -10.45 0.95 -13.45
CA TRP A 178 -9.80 1.19 -12.15
C TRP A 178 -8.28 1.19 -12.30
N SER A 179 -7.63 2.19 -11.73
CA SER A 179 -6.19 2.20 -11.55
C SER A 179 -5.81 1.39 -10.31
N ILE A 180 -4.63 0.83 -10.31
CA ILE A 180 -4.12 0.01 -9.21
C ILE A 180 -2.99 0.77 -8.52
N LEU A 181 -2.92 0.74 -7.19
CA LEU A 181 -1.78 1.23 -6.43
C LEU A 181 -1.05 0.05 -5.79
N LEU A 182 0.24 -0.07 -6.10
CA LEU A 182 1.11 -1.13 -5.60
C LEU A 182 2.30 -0.54 -4.85
N PHE A 183 2.76 -1.31 -3.85
CA PHE A 183 4.02 -1.07 -3.15
C PHE A 183 4.97 -2.24 -3.46
N PRO A 184 5.79 -2.13 -4.54
CA PRO A 184 6.57 -3.27 -5.05
C PRO A 184 7.65 -3.78 -4.12
N GLU A 185 8.02 -3.03 -3.07
CA GLU A 185 8.93 -3.46 -2.02
C GLU A 185 8.38 -4.66 -1.22
N GLY A 186 7.05 -4.79 -1.16
CA GLY A 186 6.34 -5.84 -0.44
C GLY A 186 6.38 -5.74 1.09
N VAL A 187 7.18 -4.84 1.64
CA VAL A 187 7.25 -4.53 3.08
C VAL A 187 7.60 -3.07 3.28
N ARG A 188 7.12 -2.47 4.37
CA ARG A 188 7.43 -1.08 4.72
C ARG A 188 8.91 -0.91 5.06
N SER A 189 9.47 0.23 4.70
CA SER A 189 10.80 0.64 5.16
C SER A 189 10.69 1.23 6.56
N ALA A 190 11.55 0.77 7.48
CA ALA A 190 11.65 1.34 8.82
C ALA A 190 12.58 2.57 8.86
N THR A 191 13.42 2.75 7.85
CA THR A 191 14.46 3.80 7.77
C THR A 191 14.11 4.89 6.75
N GLY A 192 12.99 4.76 6.04
CA GLY A 192 12.64 5.65 4.92
C GLY A 192 13.36 5.30 3.60
N ASP A 193 14.34 4.38 3.62
CA ASP A 193 15.06 3.97 2.42
C ASP A 193 14.17 3.17 1.48
N ILE A 194 14.36 3.34 0.18
CA ILE A 194 13.67 2.55 -0.84
C ILE A 194 14.35 1.19 -0.97
N LYS A 195 13.60 0.13 -0.71
CA LYS A 195 14.04 -1.24 -0.91
C LYS A 195 13.93 -1.65 -2.37
N ALA A 196 14.60 -2.76 -2.72
CA ALA A 196 14.51 -3.31 -4.07
C ALA A 196 13.08 -3.70 -4.43
N PHE A 197 12.66 -3.34 -5.64
CA PHE A 197 11.34 -3.68 -6.15
C PHE A 197 11.32 -5.14 -6.61
N ARG A 198 10.28 -5.85 -6.20
CA ARG A 198 10.07 -7.26 -6.59
C ARG A 198 9.67 -7.36 -8.06
N ALA A 199 10.06 -8.44 -8.72
CA ALA A 199 9.76 -8.72 -10.13
C ALA A 199 8.26 -8.66 -10.47
N GLY A 200 7.38 -8.81 -9.48
CA GLY A 200 5.93 -8.73 -9.63
C GLY A 200 5.44 -7.45 -10.30
N ILE A 201 6.06 -6.29 -10.06
CA ILE A 201 5.66 -5.04 -10.73
C ILE A 201 6.00 -5.08 -12.22
N GLY A 202 7.14 -5.67 -12.59
CA GLY A 202 7.52 -5.88 -13.99
C GLY A 202 6.53 -6.81 -14.72
N MET A 203 6.15 -7.91 -14.07
CA MET A 203 5.15 -8.85 -14.58
C MET A 203 3.78 -8.16 -14.77
N ILE A 204 3.29 -7.46 -13.74
CA ILE A 204 1.99 -6.79 -13.77
C ILE A 204 1.96 -5.73 -14.88
N GLY A 205 2.96 -4.85 -14.96
CA GLY A 205 3.01 -3.80 -15.97
C GLY A 205 3.13 -4.34 -17.40
N SER A 206 3.90 -5.43 -17.61
CA SER A 206 4.03 -6.07 -18.91
C SER A 206 2.77 -6.82 -19.34
N ARG A 207 2.13 -7.56 -18.40
CA ARG A 207 0.99 -8.43 -18.75
C ARG A 207 -0.34 -7.69 -18.82
N LEU A 208 -0.53 -6.61 -18.08
CA LEU A 208 -1.77 -5.82 -18.14
C LEU A 208 -1.78 -4.82 -19.32
N ASP A 209 -0.65 -4.55 -19.94
CA ASP A 209 -0.46 -3.54 -21.01
C ASP A 209 -1.03 -2.14 -20.66
N VAL A 210 -0.98 -1.79 -19.37
CA VAL A 210 -1.34 -0.45 -18.88
C VAL A 210 -0.08 0.31 -18.47
N PRO A 211 -0.06 1.66 -18.56
CA PRO A 211 1.08 2.43 -18.13
C PRO A 211 1.36 2.24 -16.63
N VAL A 212 2.64 2.11 -16.26
CA VAL A 212 3.10 2.13 -14.87
C VAL A 212 3.58 3.54 -14.56
N VAL A 213 2.97 4.17 -13.56
CA VAL A 213 3.36 5.51 -13.09
C VAL A 213 4.19 5.33 -11.83
N PRO A 214 5.49 5.62 -11.87
CA PRO A 214 6.33 5.65 -10.67
C PRO A 214 5.84 6.74 -9.72
N VAL A 215 5.74 6.42 -8.43
CA VAL A 215 5.37 7.37 -7.39
C VAL A 215 6.43 7.35 -6.30
N ARG A 216 6.94 8.50 -5.94
CA ARG A 216 7.83 8.62 -4.79
C ARG A 216 7.13 9.35 -3.66
N ILE A 217 7.24 8.78 -2.47
CA ILE A 217 6.82 9.42 -1.23
C ILE A 217 8.02 9.58 -0.30
N ASP A 218 8.12 10.73 0.37
CA ASP A 218 9.17 11.01 1.33
C ASP A 218 8.59 11.56 2.63
N ASP A 219 9.24 11.24 3.76
CA ASP A 219 8.96 11.71 5.11
C ASP A 219 7.60 11.25 5.70
N VAL A 220 6.92 10.27 5.08
CA VAL A 220 5.64 9.73 5.59
C VAL A 220 5.84 8.86 6.83
N ASP A 221 6.99 8.22 6.96
CA ASP A 221 7.42 7.49 8.16
C ASP A 221 7.43 8.37 9.42
N ARG A 222 7.72 9.68 9.26
CA ARG A 222 7.72 10.64 10.37
C ARG A 222 6.33 10.99 10.88
N LEU A 223 5.30 10.90 10.03
CA LEU A 223 3.91 11.13 10.44
C LEU A 223 3.45 10.03 11.40
N MET A 224 3.79 8.79 11.10
CA MET A 224 3.40 7.63 11.90
C MET A 224 4.54 6.62 11.87
N PRO A 225 5.53 6.77 12.76
CA PRO A 225 6.64 5.83 12.89
C PRO A 225 6.18 4.40 13.17
N VAL A 226 6.99 3.43 12.78
CA VAL A 226 6.73 2.01 13.07
C VAL A 226 6.53 1.83 14.58
N GLY A 227 5.42 1.17 14.97
CA GLY A 227 5.04 0.98 16.38
C GLY A 227 4.25 2.13 17.00
N SER A 228 4.08 3.26 16.31
CA SER A 228 3.21 4.35 16.78
C SER A 228 1.75 4.09 16.42
N HIS A 229 0.85 4.45 17.33
CA HIS A 229 -0.60 4.48 17.10
C HIS A 229 -1.14 5.90 16.87
N PHE A 230 -0.27 6.91 16.97
CA PHE A 230 -0.66 8.31 16.83
C PHE A 230 0.00 8.95 15.62
N VAL A 231 -0.80 9.69 14.85
CA VAL A 231 -0.32 10.48 13.72
C VAL A 231 0.20 11.82 14.26
N ARG A 232 1.40 12.20 13.84
CA ARG A 232 2.04 13.50 14.15
C ARG A 232 1.95 14.41 12.94
N PRO A 233 1.73 15.72 13.11
CA PRO A 233 1.81 16.65 11.99
C PRO A 233 3.22 16.69 11.40
N GLY A 234 3.31 16.72 10.08
CA GLY A 234 4.59 16.77 9.38
C GLY A 234 4.46 17.20 7.92
N ARG A 235 5.61 17.51 7.30
CA ARG A 235 5.69 17.79 5.87
C ARG A 235 6.05 16.52 5.14
N VAL A 236 5.30 16.22 4.08
CA VAL A 236 5.53 15.06 3.24
C VAL A 236 5.57 15.47 1.78
N ARG A 237 6.25 14.68 0.97
CA ARG A 237 6.33 14.91 -0.47
C ARG A 237 5.76 13.71 -1.20
N VAL A 238 5.05 13.99 -2.29
CA VAL A 238 4.54 13.00 -3.23
C VAL A 238 4.91 13.48 -4.63
N ALA A 239 5.73 12.71 -5.32
CA ALA A 239 6.12 12.99 -6.70
C ALA A 239 5.57 11.89 -7.63
N PHE A 240 4.98 12.30 -8.75
CA PHE A 240 4.51 11.41 -9.80
C PHE A 240 5.47 11.48 -10.99
N GLY A 241 6.08 10.35 -11.36
CA GLY A 241 6.98 10.26 -12.49
C GLY A 241 6.25 10.11 -13.83
N ALA A 242 7.00 10.25 -14.92
CA ALA A 242 6.49 9.99 -16.26
C ALA A 242 6.06 8.51 -16.39
N PRO A 243 4.94 8.22 -17.06
CA PRO A 243 4.44 6.86 -17.22
C PRO A 243 5.39 6.00 -18.06
N LEU A 244 5.60 4.77 -17.64
CA LEU A 244 6.40 3.75 -18.31
C LEU A 244 5.49 2.72 -18.96
N ARG A 245 5.79 2.32 -20.19
CA ARG A 245 5.19 1.13 -20.78
C ARG A 245 6.19 -0.01 -20.72
N LEU A 246 5.91 -0.97 -19.84
CA LEU A 246 6.77 -2.13 -19.62
C LEU A 246 6.43 -3.21 -20.67
N ARG A 247 7.46 -3.73 -21.35
CA ARG A 247 7.30 -4.80 -22.35
C ARG A 247 8.43 -5.80 -22.23
N GLY A 248 8.12 -7.08 -22.38
CA GLY A 248 9.09 -8.17 -22.29
C GLY A 248 8.82 -9.09 -21.11
N ASP A 249 9.69 -10.11 -20.98
CA ASP A 249 9.54 -11.19 -20.00
C ASP A 249 10.64 -11.21 -18.94
N ASP A 250 11.66 -10.33 -19.02
CA ASP A 250 12.59 -10.11 -17.91
C ASP A 250 11.96 -9.19 -16.87
N TYR A 251 11.05 -9.76 -16.08
CA TYR A 251 10.30 -9.02 -15.08
C TYR A 251 11.18 -8.39 -14.00
N ALA A 252 12.35 -8.96 -13.73
CA ALA A 252 13.30 -8.38 -12.78
C ALA A 252 13.96 -7.12 -13.34
N ALA A 253 14.35 -7.11 -14.61
CA ALA A 253 14.86 -5.91 -15.27
C ALA A 253 13.77 -4.83 -15.39
N LEU A 254 12.54 -5.20 -15.73
CA LEU A 254 11.41 -4.27 -15.78
C LEU A 254 11.10 -3.67 -14.39
N ALA A 255 11.20 -4.44 -13.32
CA ALA A 255 11.03 -3.95 -11.95
C ALA A 255 12.13 -2.96 -11.58
N ARG A 256 13.40 -3.26 -11.91
CA ARG A 256 14.52 -2.32 -11.72
C ARG A 256 14.31 -1.00 -12.47
N GLN A 257 13.81 -1.06 -13.69
CA GLN A 257 13.49 0.16 -14.45
C GLN A 257 12.48 1.07 -13.72
N VAL A 258 11.45 0.49 -13.09
CA VAL A 258 10.48 1.26 -12.29
C VAL A 258 11.14 1.82 -11.03
N GLU A 259 11.93 0.98 -10.33
CA GLU A 259 12.67 1.37 -9.12
C GLU A 259 13.61 2.55 -9.39
N ASP A 260 14.41 2.47 -10.46
CA ASP A 260 15.34 3.52 -10.84
C ASP A 260 14.63 4.85 -11.06
N ARG A 261 13.45 4.82 -11.71
CA ARG A 261 12.63 6.03 -11.89
C ARG A 261 12.14 6.60 -10.57
N VAL A 262 11.72 5.75 -9.61
CA VAL A 262 11.33 6.21 -8.28
C VAL A 262 12.53 6.83 -7.54
N ARG A 263 13.72 6.23 -7.64
CA ARG A 263 14.96 6.75 -7.02
C ARG A 263 15.44 8.05 -7.66
N GLU A 264 15.35 8.19 -8.99
CA GLU A 264 15.76 9.39 -9.73
C GLU A 264 14.97 10.63 -9.34
N MET A 265 13.69 10.49 -8.94
CA MET A 265 12.86 11.61 -8.48
C MET A 265 13.38 12.29 -7.20
N GLU A 266 14.35 11.68 -6.47
CA GLU A 266 15.04 12.33 -5.35
C GLU A 266 16.05 13.36 -5.80
N LYS A 267 16.73 13.11 -6.92
CA LYS A 267 17.82 13.95 -7.42
C LYS A 267 17.35 15.32 -7.93
N ASN A 268 16.06 15.46 -8.19
CA ASN A 268 15.43 16.68 -8.71
C ASN A 268 14.85 17.57 -7.58
N ARG A 269 15.51 17.60 -6.40
CA ARG A 269 15.18 18.45 -5.25
C ARG A 269 15.65 19.89 -5.46
#